data_9b35ff48c4c62a25a8f1a0d8792cf8da
#
_entry.id   9b35ff48c4c62a25a8f1a0d8792cf8da
#
_cell.length_a   1.000
_cell.length_b   1.000
_cell.length_c   1.000
_cell.angle_alpha   90.00
_cell.angle_beta   90.00
_cell.angle_gamma   90.00
#
_symmetry.space_group_name_H-M   'P 1'
#
loop_
_entity.id
_entity.type
_entity.pdbx_description
1 polymer ?
#
loop_
_entity_poly.entity_id
_entity_poly.type
_entity_poly.pdbx_seq_one_letter_code
_entity_poly.pdbx_strand_id
1 'polypeptide(L)'
;SGKTESYLWPILDHCRRNKGKPGIKAVLIYPMNALATDQARRIADALTRIPSLNGVRAGIYADAEPQNPAHEVTEDSVITHRETMRKNPPDILLTNYKMLDYLLLRGRDKPLWAQNDPETLRFLVVDEMPTFDGAPGADLPLLLRRLNSPLNTPDPPLICPGSSPPPGPRAPP
;
A
#
# COMPACT_ATOMS: atom_id res chain seq x y z
N SER A 1 -8.28 -7.59 -13.42
CA SER A 1 -8.49 -8.99 -13.09
C SER A 1 -9.23 -9.12 -11.76
N GLY A 2 -10.07 -10.13 -11.61
CA GLY A 2 -10.90 -10.33 -10.41
C GLY A 2 -10.12 -10.46 -9.11
N LYS A 3 -8.83 -10.75 -9.17
CA LYS A 3 -7.95 -10.84 -7.99
C LYS A 3 -7.69 -9.50 -7.32
N THR A 4 -7.48 -8.45 -8.10
CA THR A 4 -7.30 -7.09 -7.55
C THR A 4 -8.56 -6.63 -6.83
N GLU A 5 -9.71 -6.91 -7.38
CA GLU A 5 -11.00 -6.53 -6.79
C GLU A 5 -11.27 -7.25 -5.46
N SER A 6 -10.78 -8.47 -5.31
CA SER A 6 -10.99 -9.26 -4.09
C SER A 6 -10.42 -8.64 -2.83
N TYR A 7 -9.29 -7.92 -2.91
CA TYR A 7 -8.72 -7.21 -1.78
C TYR A 7 -9.06 -5.72 -1.75
N LEU A 8 -9.30 -5.12 -2.91
CA LEU A 8 -9.51 -3.68 -3.01
C LEU A 8 -10.82 -3.25 -2.36
N TRP A 9 -11.92 -3.95 -2.60
CA TRP A 9 -13.22 -3.61 -2.02
C TRP A 9 -13.25 -3.66 -0.49
N PRO A 10 -12.73 -4.71 0.19
CA PRO A 10 -12.62 -4.71 1.64
C PRO A 10 -11.80 -3.54 2.20
N ILE A 11 -10.71 -3.16 1.52
CA ILE A 11 -9.88 -2.02 1.91
C ILE A 11 -10.65 -0.72 1.79
N LEU A 12 -11.33 -0.50 0.66
CA LEU A 12 -12.12 0.71 0.43
C LEU A 12 -13.28 0.83 1.43
N ASP A 13 -13.95 -0.27 1.72
CA ASP A 13 -15.03 -0.28 2.72
C ASP A 13 -14.51 0.02 4.12
N HIS A 14 -13.38 -0.55 4.51
CA HIS A 14 -12.74 -0.25 5.79
C HIS A 14 -12.35 1.23 5.89
N CYS A 15 -11.75 1.79 4.86
CA CYS A 15 -11.40 3.21 4.82
C CYS A 15 -12.65 4.10 4.87
N ARG A 16 -13.71 3.71 4.18
CA ARG A 16 -15.00 4.41 4.22
C ARG A 16 -15.57 4.49 5.64
N ARG A 17 -15.56 3.37 6.36
CA ARG A 17 -16.06 3.28 7.75
C ARG A 17 -15.19 4.06 8.72
N ASN A 18 -13.93 4.26 8.41
CA ASN A 18 -12.95 4.94 9.27
C ASN A 18 -12.52 6.30 8.70
N LYS A 19 -13.36 6.92 7.88
CA LYS A 19 -13.12 8.28 7.39
C LYS A 19 -12.93 9.27 8.54
N GLY A 20 -11.94 10.14 8.39
CA GLY A 20 -11.60 11.13 9.41
C GLY A 20 -10.69 10.61 10.52
N LYS A 21 -10.50 9.31 10.66
CA LYS A 21 -9.48 8.76 11.56
C LYS A 21 -8.10 8.88 10.90
N PRO A 22 -7.09 9.41 11.61
CA PRO A 22 -5.76 9.59 11.04
C PRO A 22 -5.02 8.26 10.89
N GLY A 23 -3.98 8.28 10.04
CA GLY A 23 -3.07 7.15 9.87
C GLY A 23 -3.35 6.30 8.62
N ILE A 24 -2.36 5.47 8.28
CA ILE A 24 -2.39 4.58 7.12
C ILE A 24 -3.08 3.27 7.50
N LYS A 25 -4.20 2.95 6.84
CA LYS A 25 -5.00 1.74 7.10
C LYS A 25 -4.60 0.57 6.23
N ALA A 26 -4.06 0.84 5.03
CA ALA A 26 -3.64 -0.19 4.10
C ALA A 26 -2.32 0.19 3.42
N VAL A 27 -1.43 -0.79 3.27
CA VAL A 27 -0.21 -0.69 2.47
C VAL A 27 -0.28 -1.72 1.36
N LEU A 28 -0.12 -1.27 0.12
CA LEU A 28 -0.13 -2.10 -1.07
C LEU A 28 1.28 -2.09 -1.68
N ILE A 29 1.88 -3.25 -1.75
CA ILE A 29 3.25 -3.43 -2.24
C ILE A 29 3.21 -4.06 -3.62
N TYR A 30 3.80 -3.39 -4.59
CA TYR A 30 3.94 -3.85 -5.96
C TYR A 30 5.41 -4.01 -6.35
N PRO A 31 5.74 -4.99 -7.21
CA PRO A 31 7.12 -5.25 -7.59
C PRO A 31 7.72 -4.17 -8.47
N MET A 32 6.90 -3.44 -9.23
CA MET A 32 7.34 -2.43 -10.19
C MET A 32 6.49 -1.16 -10.11
N ASN A 33 7.13 -0.02 -10.35
CA ASN A 33 6.47 1.29 -10.32
C ASN A 33 5.35 1.42 -11.37
N ALA A 34 5.50 0.82 -12.55
CA ALA A 34 4.48 0.85 -13.60
C ALA A 34 3.18 0.18 -13.15
N LEU A 35 3.28 -1.01 -12.51
CA LEU A 35 2.12 -1.71 -11.99
C LEU A 35 1.46 -0.94 -10.84
N ALA A 36 2.27 -0.35 -9.97
CA ALA A 36 1.76 0.51 -8.90
C ALA A 36 0.99 1.72 -9.47
N THR A 37 1.48 2.32 -10.55
CA THR A 37 0.82 3.45 -11.21
C THR A 37 -0.54 3.05 -11.80
N ASP A 38 -0.64 1.90 -12.45
CA ASP A 38 -1.90 1.41 -13.01
C ASP A 38 -2.93 1.12 -11.89
N GLN A 39 -2.49 0.52 -10.80
CA GLN A 39 -3.35 0.28 -9.65
C GLN A 39 -3.75 1.59 -8.95
N ALA A 40 -2.84 2.56 -8.89
CA ALA A 40 -3.14 3.87 -8.34
C ALA A 40 -4.24 4.59 -9.13
N ARG A 41 -4.24 4.51 -10.46
CA ARG A 41 -5.33 5.06 -11.29
C ARG A 41 -6.68 4.40 -11.00
N ARG A 42 -6.71 3.10 -10.85
CA ARG A 42 -7.94 2.37 -10.49
C ARG A 42 -8.49 2.81 -9.14
N ILE A 43 -7.62 3.00 -8.17
CA ILE A 43 -7.99 3.50 -6.84
C ILE A 43 -8.49 4.94 -6.95
N ALA A 44 -7.79 5.80 -7.66
CA ALA A 44 -8.19 7.20 -7.88
C ALA A 44 -9.57 7.30 -8.52
N ASP A 45 -9.82 6.51 -9.56
CA ASP A 45 -11.12 6.43 -10.23
C ASP A 45 -12.23 6.01 -9.24
N ALA A 46 -12.01 4.97 -8.45
CA ALA A 46 -12.98 4.52 -7.45
C ALA A 46 -13.23 5.58 -6.37
N LEU A 47 -12.20 6.23 -5.86
CA LEU A 47 -12.32 7.25 -4.81
C LEU A 47 -13.05 8.51 -5.27
N THR A 48 -12.98 8.84 -6.55
CA THR A 48 -13.63 10.03 -7.11
C THR A 48 -15.02 9.77 -7.63
N ARG A 49 -15.29 8.58 -8.18
CA ARG A 49 -16.60 8.22 -8.74
C ARG A 49 -17.61 7.73 -7.73
N ILE A 50 -17.17 7.12 -6.63
CA ILE A 50 -18.06 6.56 -5.63
C ILE A 50 -18.28 7.59 -4.52
N PRO A 51 -19.48 8.19 -4.38
CA PRO A 51 -19.71 9.27 -3.43
C PRO A 51 -19.43 8.88 -1.98
N SER A 52 -19.69 7.65 -1.59
CA SER A 52 -19.44 7.16 -0.22
C SER A 52 -17.95 7.07 0.14
N LEU A 53 -17.06 7.08 -0.85
CA LEU A 53 -15.61 7.09 -0.68
C LEU A 53 -15.01 8.50 -0.68
N ASN A 54 -15.84 9.52 -0.85
CA ASN A 54 -15.36 10.90 -0.81
C ASN A 54 -14.70 11.22 0.53
N GLY A 55 -13.48 11.76 0.48
CA GLY A 55 -12.67 12.01 1.68
C GLY A 55 -11.67 10.91 2.03
N VAL A 56 -11.80 9.71 1.46
CA VAL A 56 -10.75 8.67 1.54
C VAL A 56 -9.57 9.10 0.65
N ARG A 57 -8.37 9.03 1.18
CA ARG A 57 -7.15 9.48 0.50
C ARG A 57 -6.23 8.30 0.21
N ALA A 58 -5.63 8.32 -0.96
CA ALA A 58 -4.61 7.36 -1.35
C ALA A 58 -3.37 8.10 -1.89
N GLY A 59 -2.21 7.53 -1.64
CA GLY A 59 -0.95 8.05 -2.11
C GLY A 59 -0.03 6.95 -2.63
N ILE A 60 0.83 7.32 -3.58
CA ILE A 60 1.90 6.45 -4.10
C ILE A 60 3.25 7.02 -3.74
N TYR A 61 4.09 6.19 -3.15
CA TYR A 61 5.47 6.51 -2.83
C TYR A 61 6.39 5.67 -3.71
N ALA A 62 6.70 6.21 -4.89
CA ALA A 62 7.60 5.59 -5.87
C ALA A 62 9.06 5.98 -5.64
N ASP A 63 9.99 5.37 -6.39
CA ASP A 63 11.42 5.64 -6.27
C ASP A 63 11.77 7.12 -6.55
N ALA A 64 11.07 7.73 -7.51
CA ALA A 64 11.21 9.15 -7.81
C ALA A 64 9.87 9.87 -7.65
N GLU A 65 9.94 11.08 -7.12
CA GLU A 65 8.80 11.98 -7.12
C GLU A 65 8.62 12.57 -8.53
N PRO A 66 7.38 12.62 -9.07
CA PRO A 66 7.13 13.23 -10.38
C PRO A 66 7.55 14.71 -10.41
N GLN A 67 7.82 15.24 -11.60
CA GLN A 67 8.13 16.67 -11.77
C GLN A 67 6.97 17.58 -11.33
N ASN A 68 5.74 17.15 -11.58
CA ASN A 68 4.52 17.83 -11.16
C ASN A 68 3.75 16.90 -10.19
N PRO A 69 4.13 16.87 -8.90
CA PRO A 69 3.50 15.96 -7.96
C PRO A 69 2.07 16.39 -7.61
N ALA A 70 1.18 15.42 -7.52
CA ALA A 70 -0.20 15.63 -7.12
C ALA A 70 -0.31 15.75 -5.59
N HIS A 71 -1.00 16.78 -5.12
CA HIS A 71 -1.26 17.02 -3.70
C HIS A 71 -2.58 16.42 -3.21
N GLU A 72 -3.46 16.09 -4.13
CA GLU A 72 -4.81 15.58 -3.86
C GLU A 72 -5.12 14.40 -4.78
N VAL A 73 -6.13 13.62 -4.40
CA VAL A 73 -6.69 12.57 -5.27
C VAL A 73 -7.54 13.23 -6.34
N THR A 74 -7.28 12.89 -7.59
CA THR A 74 -8.05 13.30 -8.77
C THR A 74 -8.56 12.05 -9.49
N GLU A 75 -9.34 12.22 -10.57
CA GLU A 75 -9.82 11.08 -11.37
C GLU A 75 -8.68 10.23 -11.95
N ASP A 76 -7.54 10.86 -12.24
CA ASP A 76 -6.40 10.22 -12.91
C ASP A 76 -5.23 9.89 -11.99
N SER A 77 -5.21 10.44 -10.78
CA SER A 77 -4.05 10.34 -9.91
C SER A 77 -4.41 10.29 -8.43
N VAL A 78 -3.67 9.48 -7.71
CA VAL A 78 -3.56 9.56 -6.25
C VAL A 78 -2.51 10.61 -5.87
N ILE A 79 -2.35 10.89 -4.57
CA ILE A 79 -1.35 11.83 -4.06
C ILE A 79 0.05 11.27 -4.37
N THR A 80 0.90 12.11 -4.96
CA THR A 80 2.29 11.75 -5.27
C THR A 80 3.30 12.68 -4.59
N HIS A 81 2.84 13.81 -4.05
CA HIS A 81 3.69 14.77 -3.35
C HIS A 81 4.07 14.25 -1.97
N ARG A 82 5.35 13.98 -1.77
CA ARG A 82 5.88 13.31 -0.58
C ARG A 82 5.67 14.10 0.71
N GLU A 83 5.91 15.40 0.66
CA GLU A 83 5.74 16.25 1.84
C GLU A 83 4.26 16.36 2.28
N THR A 84 3.34 16.40 1.33
CA THR A 84 1.90 16.32 1.62
C THR A 84 1.55 15.04 2.36
N MET A 85 2.09 13.90 1.91
CA MET A 85 1.86 12.62 2.58
C MET A 85 2.49 12.55 3.99
N ARG A 86 3.65 13.15 4.19
CA ARG A 86 4.27 13.22 5.53
C ARG A 86 3.47 14.08 6.50
N LYS A 87 2.95 15.22 6.03
CA LYS A 87 2.13 16.13 6.86
C LYS A 87 0.76 15.57 7.17
N ASN A 88 0.16 14.90 6.19
CA ASN A 88 -1.15 14.29 6.30
C ASN A 88 -1.14 12.92 5.61
N PRO A 89 -0.80 11.85 6.34
CA PRO A 89 -0.68 10.51 5.76
C PRO A 89 -1.96 10.04 5.10
N PRO A 90 -1.88 9.39 3.92
CA PRO A 90 -3.05 8.87 3.23
C PRO A 90 -3.63 7.65 3.97
N ASP A 91 -4.87 7.32 3.68
CA ASP A 91 -5.51 6.09 4.20
C ASP A 91 -4.92 4.84 3.56
N ILE A 92 -4.60 4.92 2.26
CA ILE A 92 -4.03 3.84 1.46
C ILE A 92 -2.69 4.29 0.90
N LEU A 93 -1.64 3.53 1.16
CA LEU A 93 -0.30 3.78 0.65
C LEU A 93 0.10 2.68 -0.34
N LEU A 94 0.43 3.10 -1.57
CA LEU A 94 1.02 2.23 -2.59
C LEU A 94 2.52 2.47 -2.65
N THR A 95 3.30 1.40 -2.68
CA THR A 95 4.76 1.49 -2.76
C THR A 95 5.37 0.18 -3.27
N ASN A 96 6.68 0.12 -3.37
CA ASN A 96 7.42 -1.11 -3.62
C ASN A 96 8.23 -1.53 -2.38
N TYR A 97 8.78 -2.75 -2.40
CA TYR A 97 9.55 -3.28 -1.26
C TYR A 97 10.71 -2.40 -0.83
N LYS A 98 11.51 -1.96 -1.79
CA LYS A 98 12.70 -1.14 -1.55
C LYS A 98 12.31 0.18 -0.90
N MET A 99 11.27 0.81 -1.43
CA MET A 99 10.80 2.08 -0.91
C MET A 99 10.19 1.92 0.48
N LEU A 100 9.42 0.85 0.71
CA LEU A 100 8.85 0.59 2.04
C LEU A 100 9.93 0.43 3.10
N ASP A 101 11.02 -0.29 2.81
CA ASP A 101 12.18 -0.37 3.71
C ASP A 101 12.71 1.03 4.06
N TYR A 102 12.86 1.88 3.08
CA TYR A 102 13.30 3.25 3.31
C TYR A 102 12.31 4.05 4.17
N LEU A 103 11.02 3.92 3.92
CA LEU A 103 9.98 4.62 4.67
C LEU A 103 9.93 4.20 6.15
N LEU A 104 10.30 2.96 6.44
CA LEU A 104 10.34 2.43 7.80
C LEU A 104 11.64 2.79 8.55
N LEU A 105 12.74 2.97 7.83
CA LEU A 105 14.07 3.17 8.42
C LEU A 105 14.52 4.63 8.48
N ARG A 106 14.10 5.45 7.51
CA ARG A 106 14.56 6.84 7.41
C ARG A 106 13.86 7.74 8.42
N GLY A 107 14.63 8.48 9.18
CA GLY A 107 14.09 9.44 10.17
C GLY A 107 13.17 10.49 9.58
N ARG A 108 13.45 10.97 8.35
CA ARG A 108 12.62 11.96 7.66
C ARG A 108 11.21 11.46 7.30
N ASP A 109 11.03 10.16 7.21
CA ASP A 109 9.75 9.52 6.84
C ASP A 109 8.94 9.06 8.07
N LYS A 110 9.49 9.23 9.29
CA LYS A 110 8.75 8.97 10.54
C LYS A 110 7.39 9.65 10.63
N PRO A 111 7.22 10.91 10.19
CA PRO A 111 5.91 11.56 10.21
C PRO A 111 4.83 10.80 9.45
N LEU A 112 5.18 10.04 8.42
CA LEU A 112 4.25 9.23 7.65
C LEU A 112 3.51 8.20 8.53
N TRP A 113 4.17 7.69 9.56
CA TRP A 113 3.66 6.65 10.48
C TRP A 113 3.25 7.19 11.86
N ALA A 114 3.55 8.45 12.13
CA ALA A 114 3.37 9.03 13.47
C ALA A 114 1.93 9.03 13.97
N GLN A 115 0.95 9.01 13.05
CA GLN A 115 -0.47 8.99 13.39
C GLN A 115 -1.07 7.57 13.44
N ASN A 116 -0.25 6.54 13.23
CA ASN A 116 -0.68 5.16 13.33
C ASN A 116 -0.65 4.70 14.79
N ASP A 117 -1.82 4.30 15.29
CA ASP A 117 -1.96 3.51 16.51
C ASP A 117 -1.76 2.01 16.20
N PRO A 118 -1.60 1.14 17.22
CA PRO A 118 -1.41 -0.30 16.99
C PRO A 118 -2.47 -0.97 16.12
N GLU A 119 -3.69 -0.45 16.10
CA GLU A 119 -4.83 -1.01 15.35
C GLU A 119 -5.10 -0.32 14.02
N THR A 120 -4.37 0.72 13.67
CA THR A 120 -4.66 1.54 12.48
C THR A 120 -4.39 0.78 11.19
N LEU A 121 -3.22 0.16 11.06
CA LEU A 121 -2.88 -0.62 9.88
C LEU A 121 -3.59 -1.98 9.92
N ARG A 122 -4.56 -2.17 9.01
CA ARG A 122 -5.37 -3.40 8.94
C ARG A 122 -5.05 -4.29 7.77
N PHE A 123 -4.51 -3.75 6.67
CA PHE A 123 -4.27 -4.49 5.45
C PHE A 123 -2.84 -4.30 4.97
N LEU A 124 -2.20 -5.40 4.64
CA LEU A 124 -0.94 -5.44 3.90
C LEU A 124 -1.16 -6.32 2.67
N VAL A 125 -1.14 -5.71 1.50
CA VAL A 125 -1.25 -6.43 0.23
C VAL A 125 0.13 -6.53 -0.37
N VAL A 126 0.53 -7.74 -0.72
CA VAL A 126 1.79 -8.02 -1.38
C VAL A 126 1.47 -8.62 -2.74
N ASP A 127 1.64 -7.85 -3.79
CA ASP A 127 1.45 -8.32 -5.16
C ASP A 127 2.78 -8.85 -5.70
N GLU A 128 2.77 -10.10 -6.15
CA GLU A 128 3.94 -10.83 -6.63
C GLU A 128 5.17 -10.72 -5.71
N MET A 129 5.33 -11.70 -4.85
CA MET A 129 6.55 -11.81 -4.03
C MET A 129 7.78 -11.84 -4.92
N PRO A 130 8.76 -10.92 -4.73
CA PRO A 130 9.99 -11.00 -5.48
C PRO A 130 10.67 -12.34 -5.18
N THR A 131 10.97 -13.09 -6.23
CA THR A 131 11.82 -14.27 -6.13
C THR A 131 13.27 -13.81 -6.03
N PHE A 132 13.75 -13.61 -4.81
CA PHE A 132 15.19 -13.50 -4.57
C PHE A 132 15.77 -14.91 -4.52
N ASP A 133 16.77 -15.19 -5.35
CA ASP A 133 17.60 -16.40 -5.40
C ASP A 133 17.19 -17.58 -4.49
N GLY A 134 16.12 -18.28 -4.87
CA GLY A 134 15.76 -19.58 -4.30
C GLY A 134 14.89 -19.59 -3.05
N ALA A 135 14.50 -18.46 -2.47
CA ALA A 135 13.64 -18.43 -1.29
C ALA A 135 12.46 -17.44 -1.44
N PRO A 136 11.38 -17.82 -2.17
CA PRO A 136 10.17 -17.01 -2.21
C PRO A 136 9.59 -16.90 -0.80
N GLY A 137 9.35 -15.68 -0.32
CA GLY A 137 8.73 -15.42 0.97
C GLY A 137 9.67 -15.23 2.15
N ALA A 138 10.99 -15.38 1.99
CA ALA A 138 11.97 -15.18 3.07
C ALA A 138 11.96 -13.75 3.65
N ASP A 139 11.61 -12.74 2.85
CA ASP A 139 11.61 -11.34 3.25
C ASP A 139 10.31 -10.89 3.90
N LEU A 140 9.22 -11.63 3.75
CA LEU A 140 7.92 -11.25 4.32
C LEU A 140 7.94 -11.23 5.87
N PRO A 141 8.47 -12.26 6.58
CA PRO A 141 8.61 -12.20 8.02
C PRO A 141 9.48 -11.02 8.51
N LEU A 142 10.54 -10.71 7.79
CA LEU A 142 11.39 -9.57 8.11
C LEU A 142 10.67 -8.25 7.91
N LEU A 143 9.92 -8.11 6.82
CA LEU A 143 9.09 -6.94 6.54
C LEU A 143 8.02 -6.75 7.63
N LEU A 144 7.35 -7.81 8.04
CA LEU A 144 6.37 -7.77 9.14
C LEU A 144 7.01 -7.33 10.45
N ARG A 145 8.19 -7.83 10.77
CA ARG A 145 8.93 -7.38 11.96
C ARG A 145 9.29 -5.91 11.90
N ARG A 146 9.71 -5.42 10.74
CA ARG A 146 10.04 -4.01 10.52
C ARG A 146 8.80 -3.12 10.61
N LEU A 147 7.65 -3.58 10.11
CA LEU A 147 6.37 -2.87 10.26
C LEU A 147 5.93 -2.82 11.72
N ASN A 148 6.07 -3.90 12.47
CA ASN A 148 5.63 -3.96 13.86
C ASN A 148 6.42 -3.01 14.77
N SER A 149 7.71 -2.78 14.51
CA SER A 149 8.55 -1.93 15.35
C SER A 149 8.10 -0.46 15.37
N PRO A 150 7.94 0.23 14.22
CA PRO A 150 7.48 1.62 14.22
C PRO A 150 5.97 1.78 14.47
N LEU A 151 5.16 0.77 14.18
CA LEU A 151 3.71 0.81 14.32
C LEU A 151 3.21 0.24 15.65
N ASN A 152 4.10 -0.41 16.39
CA ASN A 152 3.80 -1.01 17.70
C ASN A 152 2.53 -1.89 17.69
N THR A 153 2.30 -2.59 16.57
CA THR A 153 1.10 -3.40 16.37
C THR A 153 1.19 -4.72 17.12
N PRO A 154 0.29 -5.01 18.06
CA PRO A 154 0.27 -6.30 18.75
C PRO A 154 -0.17 -7.45 17.84
N ASP A 155 -1.03 -7.17 16.87
CA ASP A 155 -1.53 -8.14 15.90
C ASP A 155 -1.02 -7.81 14.49
N PRO A 156 -0.54 -8.81 13.74
CA PRO A 156 -0.13 -8.57 12.36
C PRO A 156 -1.34 -8.11 11.52
N PRO A 157 -1.14 -7.17 10.58
CA PRO A 157 -2.18 -6.78 9.66
C PRO A 157 -2.65 -8.00 8.82
N LEU A 158 -3.88 -7.95 8.33
CA LEU A 158 -4.38 -8.96 7.42
C LEU A 158 -3.54 -8.96 6.13
N ILE A 159 -2.83 -10.05 5.89
CA ILE A 159 -2.03 -10.21 4.70
C ILE A 159 -2.92 -10.77 3.59
N CYS A 160 -3.11 -9.97 2.55
CA CYS A 160 -3.74 -10.44 1.34
C CYS A 160 -2.65 -10.84 0.36
N PRO A 161 -2.48 -12.13 0.02
CA PRO A 161 -1.59 -12.50 -1.05
C PRO A 161 -2.12 -11.89 -2.34
N GLY A 162 -1.33 -11.05 -2.96
CA GLY A 162 -1.53 -10.64 -4.33
C GLY A 162 -1.50 -11.88 -5.24
N SER A 163 -1.83 -11.71 -6.50
CA SER A 163 -1.93 -12.80 -7.46
C SER A 163 -0.67 -13.70 -7.46
N SER A 164 -0.78 -14.90 -6.93
CA SER A 164 0.20 -15.95 -7.23
C SER A 164 0.11 -16.26 -8.72
N PRO A 165 1.22 -16.35 -9.45
CA PRO A 165 1.19 -16.87 -10.81
C PRO A 165 0.59 -18.28 -10.77
N PRO A 166 -0.18 -18.68 -11.80
CA PRO A 166 -0.69 -20.03 -11.87
C PRO A 166 0.49 -21.03 -11.76
N PRO A 167 0.34 -22.13 -11.05
CA PRO A 167 1.39 -23.14 -10.99
C PRO A 167 1.76 -23.54 -12.42
N GLY A 168 3.03 -23.43 -12.76
CA GLY A 168 3.54 -23.85 -14.05
C GLY A 168 3.18 -25.31 -14.31
N PRO A 169 3.11 -25.74 -15.57
CA PRO A 169 2.77 -27.13 -15.90
C PRO A 169 3.73 -28.07 -15.16
N ARG A 170 3.16 -29.03 -14.41
CA ARG A 170 3.95 -30.08 -13.78
C ARG A 170 4.73 -30.81 -14.89
N ALA A 171 6.02 -30.91 -14.68
CA ALA A 171 6.82 -31.80 -15.55
C ALA A 171 6.22 -33.20 -15.54
N PRO A 172 6.13 -33.88 -16.71
CA PRO A 172 5.65 -35.24 -16.76
C PRO A 172 6.58 -36.17 -16.00
N PRO A 173 6.04 -37.29 -15.49
CA PRO A 173 6.79 -38.28 -14.71
C PRO A 173 7.95 -38.94 -15.46
#